data_82a3c4b64f80de4b273493726e303b5c
#
_entry.id   82a3c4b64f80de4b273493726e303b5c
#
_cell.length_a   1.000
_cell.length_b   1.000
_cell.length_c   1.000
_cell.angle_alpha   90.00
_cell.angle_beta   90.00
_cell.angle_gamma   90.00
#
_symmetry.space_group_name_H-M   'P 1'
#
loop_
_entity.id
_entity.type
_entity.pdbx_description
1 polymer ?
#
loop_
_entity_poly.entity_id
_entity_poly.type
_entity_poly.pdbx_seq_one_letter_code
_entity_poly.pdbx_strand_id
1 'polypeptide(L)'
;IIADPLLATNMSFCPSFIYKKAKEEKGAEGVKDLFKASCNVREIPSMGRWYIAEYIPGQRIVYKKNPYYWEKDSQGKTTTYIDTKTVQIVGNPRTEYLLFKQGKMESYSPVPEEVDAVINGQKDSYKVFRSEGSIGTAMWTFNQNPKNRGKNFYSWFTKKEFRQAMSCLLNRERIIAQTYRGLAEPKYNFFPSVNPYYNEEITLKYRFDKEMSLRLLSKIGINQDSNGTMRDAFGNEISFDLAIPSSSATSNDMAQIVADECSSVGITVNVRQVDFQKLIELLTSTYDWQSVFIGLGANIFPTQGSNVWPSSGNLHLWYPEQKTPATEWEARIDHLYNEGSFTNDFNQAKKIWDEYQSIILEQCPIIYLVSMKTFFALQGKWDISNFFYDNMNGAMTERIFLSQIQ
;
A
#
# COMPACT_ATOMS: atom_id res chain seq x y z
N ILE A 1 -28.18 2.03 -6.01
CA ILE A 1 -27.32 0.96 -6.57
C ILE A 1 -25.92 1.56 -6.65
N ILE A 2 -24.93 0.91 -6.07
CA ILE A 2 -23.53 1.33 -6.15
C ILE A 2 -23.07 1.19 -7.60
N ALA A 3 -22.42 2.21 -8.13
CA ALA A 3 -21.96 2.28 -9.51
C ALA A 3 -20.74 1.38 -9.82
N ASP A 4 -20.24 0.65 -8.83
CA ASP A 4 -19.11 -0.27 -8.99
C ASP A 4 -19.61 -1.72 -9.07
N PRO A 5 -19.64 -2.34 -10.27
CA PRO A 5 -20.08 -3.70 -10.40
C PRO A 5 -19.15 -4.72 -9.72
N LEU A 6 -17.88 -4.41 -9.56
CA LEU A 6 -16.93 -5.30 -8.87
C LEU A 6 -17.15 -5.31 -7.35
N LEU A 7 -17.62 -4.19 -6.77
CA LEU A 7 -17.96 -4.16 -5.35
C LEU A 7 -19.14 -5.11 -5.05
N ALA A 8 -20.14 -5.15 -5.95
CA ALA A 8 -21.30 -6.03 -5.81
C ALA A 8 -20.92 -7.52 -5.92
N THR A 9 -19.87 -7.85 -6.68
CA THR A 9 -19.40 -9.22 -6.88
C THR A 9 -18.30 -9.65 -5.91
N ASN A 10 -17.68 -8.71 -5.20
CA ASN A 10 -16.58 -8.96 -4.27
C ASN A 10 -17.04 -8.95 -2.80
N MET A 11 -18.27 -9.41 -2.54
CA MET A 11 -18.79 -9.53 -1.17
C MET A 11 -18.24 -10.77 -0.48
N SER A 12 -17.68 -10.58 0.71
CA SER A 12 -17.28 -11.69 1.57
C SER A 12 -18.49 -12.33 2.23
N PHE A 13 -18.69 -13.62 2.01
CA PHE A 13 -19.71 -14.39 2.72
C PHE A 13 -19.19 -14.81 4.08
N CYS A 14 -19.90 -14.41 5.14
CA CYS A 14 -19.56 -14.78 6.50
C CYS A 14 -20.53 -15.86 7.00
N PRO A 15 -20.05 -16.97 7.60
CA PRO A 15 -20.90 -18.02 8.12
C PRO A 15 -21.74 -17.50 9.30
N SER A 16 -23.06 -17.39 9.08
CA SER A 16 -23.97 -16.78 10.05
C SER A 16 -23.98 -17.48 11.41
N PHE A 17 -23.80 -18.80 11.44
CA PHE A 17 -23.75 -19.59 12.67
C PHE A 17 -22.57 -19.24 13.60
N ILE A 18 -21.49 -18.62 13.07
CA ILE A 18 -20.37 -18.14 13.87
C ILE A 18 -20.54 -16.64 14.18
N TYR A 19 -20.73 -15.83 13.14
CA TYR A 19 -20.76 -14.37 13.29
C TYR A 19 -21.98 -13.87 14.05
N LYS A 20 -23.15 -14.49 13.83
CA LYS A 20 -24.38 -14.15 14.55
C LYS A 20 -24.23 -14.49 16.03
N LYS A 21 -23.71 -15.68 16.34
CA LYS A 21 -23.45 -16.09 17.72
C LYS A 21 -22.48 -15.14 18.44
N ALA A 22 -21.35 -14.81 17.83
CA ALA A 22 -20.38 -13.88 18.40
C ALA A 22 -20.98 -12.49 18.67
N LYS A 23 -21.84 -12.01 17.73
CA LYS A 23 -22.54 -10.73 17.88
C LYS A 23 -23.58 -10.77 19.00
N GLU A 24 -24.31 -11.86 19.13
CA GLU A 24 -25.31 -12.04 20.20
C GLU A 24 -24.66 -12.14 21.59
N GLU A 25 -23.50 -12.79 21.70
CA GLU A 25 -22.81 -12.97 22.99
C GLU A 25 -22.05 -11.72 23.47
N LYS A 26 -21.36 -10.99 22.55
CA LYS A 26 -20.43 -9.90 22.90
C LYS A 26 -20.58 -8.64 22.02
N GLY A 27 -21.66 -8.51 21.27
CA GLY A 27 -21.87 -7.39 20.39
C GLY A 27 -20.81 -7.28 19.28
N ALA A 28 -20.49 -6.06 18.86
CA ALA A 28 -19.49 -5.80 17.82
C ALA A 28 -18.08 -6.29 18.22
N GLU A 29 -17.72 -6.21 19.49
CA GLU A 29 -16.42 -6.68 19.99
C GLU A 29 -16.28 -8.20 19.83
N GLY A 30 -17.33 -8.98 20.04
CA GLY A 30 -17.30 -10.43 19.82
C GLY A 30 -16.98 -10.77 18.34
N VAL A 31 -17.48 -9.98 17.40
CA VAL A 31 -17.17 -10.16 15.97
C VAL A 31 -15.72 -9.78 15.67
N LYS A 32 -15.21 -8.70 16.25
CA LYS A 32 -13.80 -8.28 16.08
C LYS A 32 -12.82 -9.30 16.69
N ASP A 33 -13.25 -10.02 17.71
CA ASP A 33 -12.41 -11.01 18.38
C ASP A 33 -12.35 -12.37 17.67
N LEU A 34 -13.21 -12.59 16.67
CA LEU A 34 -13.16 -13.80 15.85
C LEU A 34 -11.83 -13.90 15.10
N PHE A 35 -11.28 -15.11 15.11
CA PHE A 35 -10.10 -15.47 14.29
C PHE A 35 -8.85 -14.59 14.50
N LYS A 36 -8.63 -14.12 15.73
CA LYS A 36 -7.34 -13.53 16.13
C LYS A 36 -6.19 -14.52 15.91
N ALA A 37 -4.97 -14.01 15.79
CA ALA A 37 -3.77 -14.83 15.57
C ALA A 37 -3.55 -15.94 16.61
N SER A 38 -4.17 -15.81 17.80
CA SER A 38 -4.14 -16.79 18.88
C SER A 38 -5.27 -17.83 18.84
N CYS A 39 -6.20 -17.73 17.87
CA CYS A 39 -7.30 -18.68 17.77
C CYS A 39 -6.83 -20.07 17.31
N ASN A 40 -7.63 -21.10 17.61
CA ASN A 40 -7.43 -22.41 17.02
C ASN A 40 -7.77 -22.35 15.51
N VAL A 41 -6.76 -22.46 14.67
CA VAL A 41 -6.94 -22.34 13.21
C VAL A 41 -7.89 -23.37 12.60
N ARG A 42 -8.12 -24.50 13.29
CA ARG A 42 -9.09 -25.53 12.86
C ARG A 42 -10.54 -25.09 13.01
N GLU A 43 -10.80 -24.05 13.77
CA GLU A 43 -12.12 -23.47 13.95
C GLU A 43 -12.45 -22.41 12.90
N ILE A 44 -11.47 -22.02 12.07
CA ILE A 44 -11.65 -21.07 11.00
C ILE A 44 -12.34 -21.77 9.82
N PRO A 45 -13.59 -21.41 9.48
CA PRO A 45 -14.29 -22.01 8.35
C PRO A 45 -13.65 -21.58 7.05
N SER A 46 -13.62 -22.48 6.07
CA SER A 46 -13.10 -22.17 4.73
C SER A 46 -14.07 -22.66 3.65
N MET A 47 -14.46 -21.73 2.77
CA MET A 47 -15.14 -22.04 1.51
C MET A 47 -14.16 -22.10 0.32
N GLY A 48 -12.89 -21.74 0.57
CA GLY A 48 -11.83 -21.70 -0.44
C GLY A 48 -11.24 -23.06 -0.78
N ARG A 49 -10.27 -23.04 -1.71
CA ARG A 49 -9.54 -24.23 -2.20
C ARG A 49 -8.78 -24.97 -1.09
N TRP A 50 -8.33 -24.22 -0.09
CA TRP A 50 -7.58 -24.72 1.05
C TRP A 50 -8.16 -24.22 2.36
N TYR A 51 -7.89 -24.95 3.42
CA TYR A 51 -8.11 -24.50 4.79
C TYR A 51 -6.78 -24.44 5.55
N ILE A 52 -6.69 -23.62 6.59
CA ILE A 52 -5.50 -23.52 7.43
C ILE A 52 -5.44 -24.76 8.32
N ALA A 53 -4.43 -25.60 8.12
CA ALA A 53 -4.21 -26.82 8.90
C ALA A 53 -3.29 -26.58 10.11
N GLU A 54 -2.34 -25.65 9.98
CA GLU A 54 -1.38 -25.30 11.02
C GLU A 54 -0.97 -23.83 10.88
N TYR A 55 -0.79 -23.15 12.00
CA TYR A 55 -0.15 -21.85 12.08
C TYR A 55 0.86 -21.84 13.21
N ILE A 56 2.13 -21.59 12.91
CA ILE A 56 3.19 -21.38 13.88
C ILE A 56 3.66 -19.92 13.73
N PRO A 57 3.34 -19.04 14.69
CA PRO A 57 3.68 -17.63 14.64
C PRO A 57 5.18 -17.40 14.38
N GLY A 58 5.48 -16.52 13.42
CA GLY A 58 6.85 -16.19 13.02
C GLY A 58 7.59 -17.26 12.24
N GLN A 59 6.98 -18.43 11.97
CA GLN A 59 7.64 -19.54 11.27
C GLN A 59 6.94 -19.93 9.97
N ARG A 60 5.67 -20.40 10.06
CA ARG A 60 4.96 -20.91 8.87
C ARG A 60 3.45 -20.98 9.05
N ILE A 61 2.77 -21.01 7.90
CA ILE A 61 1.36 -21.38 7.77
C ILE A 61 1.29 -22.59 6.83
N VAL A 62 0.56 -23.63 7.23
CA VAL A 62 0.31 -24.81 6.39
C VAL A 62 -1.16 -24.83 5.99
N TYR A 63 -1.39 -24.82 4.71
CA TYR A 63 -2.71 -25.01 4.11
C TYR A 63 -2.85 -26.42 3.57
N LYS A 64 -4.01 -27.05 3.75
CA LYS A 64 -4.39 -28.32 3.14
C LYS A 64 -5.58 -28.15 2.23
N LYS A 65 -5.65 -29.00 1.21
CA LYS A 65 -6.75 -29.05 0.24
C LYS A 65 -8.09 -29.22 0.95
N ASN A 66 -9.05 -28.36 0.59
CA ASN A 66 -10.41 -28.46 1.09
C ASN A 66 -11.18 -29.53 0.27
N PRO A 67 -11.59 -30.65 0.88
CA PRO A 67 -12.29 -31.71 0.15
C PRO A 67 -13.69 -31.28 -0.31
N TYR A 68 -14.23 -30.23 0.29
CA TYR A 68 -15.57 -29.70 -0.02
C TYR A 68 -15.55 -28.51 -1.00
N TYR A 69 -14.38 -28.18 -1.57
CA TYR A 69 -14.29 -27.08 -2.53
C TYR A 69 -15.14 -27.36 -3.76
N TRP A 70 -15.97 -26.42 -4.12
CA TRP A 70 -17.07 -26.58 -5.09
C TRP A 70 -16.61 -26.65 -6.55
N GLU A 71 -15.51 -25.98 -6.90
CA GLU A 71 -15.10 -25.81 -8.30
C GLU A 71 -14.55 -27.13 -8.89
N LYS A 72 -15.14 -27.49 -10.01
CA LYS A 72 -14.76 -28.67 -10.80
C LYS A 72 -14.35 -28.25 -12.21
N ASP A 73 -13.49 -29.03 -12.83
CA ASP A 73 -13.18 -28.93 -14.25
C ASP A 73 -14.31 -29.57 -15.10
N SER A 74 -14.14 -29.50 -16.43
CA SER A 74 -15.10 -30.09 -17.38
C SER A 74 -15.28 -31.61 -17.25
N GLN A 75 -14.36 -32.29 -16.56
CA GLN A 75 -14.41 -33.74 -16.28
C GLN A 75 -14.98 -34.05 -14.89
N GLY A 76 -15.43 -33.04 -14.15
CA GLY A 76 -15.96 -33.18 -12.79
C GLY A 76 -14.88 -33.35 -11.71
N LYS A 77 -13.61 -33.21 -12.04
CA LYS A 77 -12.48 -33.28 -11.12
C LYS A 77 -12.25 -31.92 -10.45
N THR A 78 -11.84 -31.93 -9.18
CA THR A 78 -11.51 -30.67 -8.48
C THR A 78 -10.37 -29.93 -9.16
N THR A 79 -10.50 -28.59 -9.30
CA THR A 79 -9.48 -27.70 -9.86
C THR A 79 -8.33 -27.41 -8.88
N THR A 80 -8.36 -27.93 -7.66
CA THR A 80 -7.27 -27.84 -6.68
C THR A 80 -6.35 -29.03 -6.85
N TYR A 81 -5.21 -28.83 -7.51
CA TYR A 81 -4.26 -29.90 -7.85
C TYR A 81 -3.18 -30.11 -6.77
N ILE A 82 -2.97 -29.10 -5.90
CA ILE A 82 -1.97 -29.12 -4.84
C ILE A 82 -2.64 -29.52 -3.53
N ASP A 83 -2.16 -30.58 -2.87
CA ASP A 83 -2.74 -31.06 -1.62
C ASP A 83 -2.31 -30.26 -0.40
N THR A 84 -1.08 -29.76 -0.40
CA THR A 84 -0.51 -28.98 0.71
C THR A 84 0.28 -27.78 0.18
N LYS A 85 -0.02 -26.59 0.74
CA LYS A 85 0.72 -25.35 0.49
C LYS A 85 1.30 -24.87 1.80
N THR A 86 2.64 -24.75 1.89
CA THR A 86 3.33 -24.21 3.05
C THR A 86 3.86 -22.81 2.74
N VAL A 87 3.46 -21.84 3.53
CA VAL A 87 4.01 -20.47 3.49
C VAL A 87 5.01 -20.36 4.63
N GLN A 88 6.28 -20.23 4.30
CA GLN A 88 7.36 -19.99 5.27
C GLN A 88 7.51 -18.49 5.51
N ILE A 89 7.71 -18.09 6.76
CA ILE A 89 8.01 -16.71 7.13
C ILE A 89 9.52 -16.57 7.21
N VAL A 90 10.11 -15.93 6.21
CA VAL A 90 11.55 -15.71 6.11
C VAL A 90 11.84 -14.23 6.34
N GLY A 91 12.53 -13.90 7.43
CA GLY A 91 12.77 -12.51 7.84
C GLY A 91 13.85 -11.77 7.02
N ASN A 92 14.56 -12.47 6.11
CA ASN A 92 15.64 -11.87 5.32
C ASN A 92 15.50 -12.25 3.84
N PRO A 93 15.30 -11.27 2.93
CA PRO A 93 15.16 -11.52 1.49
C PRO A 93 16.32 -12.29 0.86
N ARG A 94 17.56 -12.04 1.30
CA ARG A 94 18.74 -12.76 0.79
C ARG A 94 18.70 -14.25 1.14
N THR A 95 18.18 -14.61 2.32
CA THR A 95 17.95 -16.02 2.70
C THR A 95 16.85 -16.62 1.84
N GLU A 96 15.79 -15.89 1.56
CA GLU A 96 14.71 -16.32 0.69
C GLU A 96 15.21 -16.63 -0.73
N TYR A 97 16.03 -15.75 -1.31
CA TYR A 97 16.66 -15.99 -2.61
C TYR A 97 17.52 -17.26 -2.64
N LEU A 98 18.32 -17.48 -1.59
CA LEU A 98 19.14 -18.70 -1.50
C LEU A 98 18.28 -19.98 -1.42
N LEU A 99 17.21 -19.96 -0.65
CA LEU A 99 16.27 -21.09 -0.55
C LEU A 99 15.60 -21.39 -1.90
N PHE A 100 15.22 -20.33 -2.64
CA PHE A 100 14.67 -20.47 -3.99
C PHE A 100 15.70 -21.11 -4.94
N LYS A 101 16.93 -20.63 -4.96
CA LYS A 101 18.03 -21.19 -5.79
C LYS A 101 18.34 -22.65 -5.46
N GLN A 102 18.15 -23.07 -4.20
CA GLN A 102 18.31 -24.46 -3.77
C GLN A 102 17.09 -25.35 -4.09
N GLY A 103 16.04 -24.78 -4.70
CA GLY A 103 14.79 -25.51 -4.96
C GLY A 103 13.97 -25.82 -3.70
N LYS A 104 14.28 -25.18 -2.57
CA LYS A 104 13.55 -25.33 -1.29
C LYS A 104 12.33 -24.42 -1.20
N MET A 105 12.21 -23.45 -2.09
CA MET A 105 11.03 -22.61 -2.30
C MET A 105 10.57 -22.73 -3.74
N GLU A 106 9.25 -22.76 -3.92
CA GLU A 106 8.61 -22.92 -5.22
C GLU A 106 8.58 -21.64 -6.03
N SER A 107 8.50 -20.50 -5.34
CA SER A 107 8.43 -19.19 -5.96
C SER A 107 9.26 -18.18 -5.20
N TYR A 108 9.62 -17.09 -5.90
CA TYR A 108 10.38 -15.98 -5.35
C TYR A 108 10.01 -14.67 -6.03
N SER A 109 9.85 -13.61 -5.24
CA SER A 109 9.67 -12.25 -5.75
C SER A 109 10.94 -11.44 -5.45
N PRO A 110 11.80 -11.20 -6.45
CA PRO A 110 13.10 -10.59 -6.23
C PRO A 110 12.98 -9.12 -5.79
N VAL A 111 13.84 -8.70 -4.89
CA VAL A 111 14.08 -7.29 -4.61
C VAL A 111 14.83 -6.63 -5.78
N PRO A 112 14.79 -5.30 -5.96
CA PRO A 112 15.36 -4.62 -7.13
C PRO A 112 16.83 -5.00 -7.42
N GLU A 113 17.65 -5.17 -6.38
CA GLU A 113 19.06 -5.52 -6.50
C GLU A 113 19.31 -6.93 -7.09
N GLU A 114 18.33 -7.80 -7.00
CA GLU A 114 18.45 -9.22 -7.39
C GLU A 114 17.78 -9.52 -8.74
N VAL A 115 16.98 -8.59 -9.26
CA VAL A 115 16.20 -8.78 -10.49
C VAL A 115 17.08 -9.24 -11.65
N ASP A 116 18.20 -8.57 -11.91
CA ASP A 116 19.10 -8.94 -12.99
C ASP A 116 19.70 -10.33 -12.80
N ALA A 117 20.10 -10.65 -11.56
CA ALA A 117 20.65 -11.97 -11.25
C ALA A 117 19.59 -13.08 -11.41
N VAL A 118 18.34 -12.80 -11.06
CA VAL A 118 17.22 -13.73 -11.21
C VAL A 118 16.87 -13.91 -12.70
N ILE A 119 16.79 -12.83 -13.48
CA ILE A 119 16.51 -12.91 -14.93
C ILE A 119 17.63 -13.64 -15.66
N ASN A 120 18.89 -13.28 -15.41
CA ASN A 120 20.05 -13.88 -16.07
C ASN A 120 20.28 -15.34 -15.63
N GLY A 121 19.85 -15.69 -14.43
CA GLY A 121 19.91 -17.07 -13.92
C GLY A 121 18.74 -17.94 -14.39
N GLN A 122 17.77 -17.36 -15.11
CA GLN A 122 16.67 -18.11 -15.69
C GLN A 122 17.20 -19.09 -16.75
N LYS A 123 16.97 -20.36 -16.50
CA LYS A 123 17.26 -21.48 -17.38
C LYS A 123 16.08 -22.46 -17.28
N ASP A 124 16.30 -23.72 -17.60
CA ASP A 124 15.29 -24.77 -17.46
C ASP A 124 14.82 -25.00 -16.01
N SER A 125 15.58 -24.47 -15.03
CA SER A 125 15.30 -24.64 -13.61
C SER A 125 14.12 -23.80 -13.09
N TYR A 126 13.87 -22.62 -13.64
CA TYR A 126 12.76 -21.75 -13.27
C TYR A 126 12.40 -20.74 -14.37
N LYS A 127 11.20 -20.16 -14.28
CA LYS A 127 10.71 -19.12 -15.19
C LYS A 127 10.49 -17.82 -14.43
N VAL A 128 10.72 -16.67 -15.07
CA VAL A 128 10.51 -15.35 -14.51
C VAL A 128 9.39 -14.65 -15.27
N PHE A 129 8.44 -14.14 -14.53
CA PHE A 129 7.32 -13.34 -15.02
C PHE A 129 7.50 -11.90 -14.56
N ARG A 130 7.07 -10.97 -15.37
CA ARG A 130 7.11 -9.54 -15.10
C ARG A 130 5.72 -8.94 -15.18
N SER A 131 5.41 -8.01 -14.31
CA SER A 131 4.22 -7.17 -14.37
C SER A 131 4.61 -5.70 -14.48
N GLU A 132 3.89 -4.95 -15.31
CA GLU A 132 4.10 -3.51 -15.51
C GLU A 132 3.50 -2.74 -14.35
N GLY A 133 4.32 -2.24 -13.45
CA GLY A 133 3.95 -1.36 -12.35
C GLY A 133 2.96 -1.95 -11.34
N SER A 134 3.17 -1.71 -10.08
CA SER A 134 2.18 -2.04 -9.05
C SER A 134 1.04 -1.03 -9.05
N ILE A 135 -0.21 -1.49 -8.91
CA ILE A 135 -1.33 -0.59 -8.61
C ILE A 135 -1.24 -0.04 -7.19
N GLY A 136 -0.58 -0.77 -6.27
CA GLY A 136 -0.27 -0.31 -4.92
C GLY A 136 0.59 0.95 -4.91
N THR A 137 0.60 1.63 -3.78
CA THR A 137 1.27 2.92 -3.63
C THR A 137 2.12 2.94 -2.38
N ALA A 138 3.43 3.19 -2.56
CA ALA A 138 4.27 3.72 -1.50
C ALA A 138 4.01 5.22 -1.39
N MET A 139 3.82 5.71 -0.17
CA MET A 139 3.40 7.08 0.07
C MET A 139 4.11 7.69 1.27
N TRP A 140 4.19 9.02 1.25
CA TRP A 140 4.60 9.86 2.38
C TRP A 140 3.42 10.67 2.87
N THR A 141 3.13 10.62 4.16
CA THR A 141 2.05 11.39 4.77
C THR A 141 2.49 12.02 6.07
N PHE A 142 1.75 13.04 6.50
CA PHE A 142 2.05 13.92 7.62
C PHE A 142 0.89 13.91 8.61
N ASN A 143 1.20 13.80 9.89
CA ASN A 143 0.20 13.73 10.94
C ASN A 143 -0.46 15.11 11.17
N GLN A 144 -1.75 15.18 10.85
CA GLN A 144 -2.57 16.38 11.03
C GLN A 144 -3.62 16.18 12.14
N ASN A 145 -3.49 15.14 12.97
CA ASN A 145 -4.43 14.85 14.04
C ASN A 145 -4.35 15.95 15.10
N PRO A 146 -5.49 16.57 15.48
CA PRO A 146 -5.56 17.64 16.48
C PRO A 146 -5.02 17.31 17.86
N LYS A 147 -4.83 16.02 18.18
CA LYS A 147 -4.11 15.54 19.36
C LYS A 147 -2.68 16.15 19.46
N ASN A 148 -2.12 16.52 18.32
CA ASN A 148 -0.79 17.11 18.23
C ASN A 148 -0.78 18.64 18.27
N ARG A 149 -1.92 19.30 18.53
CA ARG A 149 -1.97 20.76 18.70
C ARG A 149 -0.96 21.20 19.77
N GLY A 150 -0.22 22.29 19.48
CA GLY A 150 0.84 22.80 20.35
C GLY A 150 2.24 22.22 20.05
N LYS A 151 2.34 21.19 19.24
CA LYS A 151 3.66 20.74 18.71
C LYS A 151 3.96 21.55 17.43
N ASN A 152 5.23 21.93 17.24
CA ASN A 152 5.64 22.80 16.11
C ASN A 152 5.28 22.14 14.77
N PHE A 153 5.57 20.86 14.58
CA PHE A 153 5.30 20.15 13.34
C PHE A 153 3.80 20.17 12.95
N TYR A 154 2.88 20.19 13.92
CA TYR A 154 1.45 20.24 13.63
C TYR A 154 1.08 21.51 12.89
N SER A 155 1.65 22.67 13.29
CA SER A 155 1.40 23.96 12.64
C SER A 155 1.90 24.00 11.20
N TRP A 156 2.96 23.26 10.88
CA TRP A 156 3.49 23.13 9.52
C TRP A 156 2.68 22.14 8.69
N PHE A 157 2.44 20.95 9.23
CA PHE A 157 1.81 19.83 8.50
C PHE A 157 0.34 20.08 8.12
N THR A 158 -0.37 20.91 8.88
CA THR A 158 -1.75 21.33 8.55
C THR A 158 -1.81 22.34 7.40
N LYS A 159 -0.69 22.97 7.01
CA LYS A 159 -0.64 23.86 5.84
C LYS A 159 -0.42 23.06 4.56
N LYS A 160 -1.31 23.23 3.58
CA LYS A 160 -1.17 22.55 2.28
C LYS A 160 0.13 22.93 1.57
N GLU A 161 0.53 24.20 1.67
CA GLU A 161 1.76 24.70 1.06
C GLU A 161 2.99 23.98 1.60
N PHE A 162 3.01 23.59 2.87
CA PHE A 162 4.09 22.76 3.42
C PHE A 162 4.11 21.38 2.75
N ARG A 163 2.97 20.69 2.66
CA ARG A 163 2.88 19.37 2.05
C ARG A 163 3.20 19.40 0.56
N GLN A 164 2.74 20.43 -0.15
CA GLN A 164 3.08 20.69 -1.55
C GLN A 164 4.60 20.92 -1.73
N ALA A 165 5.21 21.69 -0.83
CA ALA A 165 6.66 21.92 -0.82
C ALA A 165 7.43 20.60 -0.61
N MET A 166 6.98 19.74 0.29
CA MET A 166 7.59 18.41 0.48
C MET A 166 7.43 17.53 -0.77
N SER A 167 6.31 17.62 -1.49
CA SER A 167 6.15 16.92 -2.78
C SER A 167 7.15 17.43 -3.82
N CYS A 168 7.42 18.74 -3.84
CA CYS A 168 8.42 19.35 -4.71
C CYS A 168 9.88 19.00 -4.30
N LEU A 169 10.12 18.53 -3.09
CA LEU A 169 11.43 18.04 -2.64
C LEU A 169 11.59 16.51 -2.85
N LEU A 170 10.53 15.81 -3.22
CA LEU A 170 10.61 14.38 -3.51
C LEU A 170 11.19 14.12 -4.91
N ASN A 171 12.47 13.78 -4.97
CA ASN A 171 13.18 13.46 -6.21
C ASN A 171 12.91 12.01 -6.65
N ARG A 172 11.79 11.81 -7.35
CA ARG A 172 11.35 10.49 -7.81
C ARG A 172 12.32 9.87 -8.80
N GLU A 173 12.92 10.65 -9.67
CA GLU A 173 13.90 10.18 -10.65
C GLU A 173 15.16 9.63 -9.95
N ARG A 174 15.64 10.31 -8.91
CA ARG A 174 16.75 9.83 -8.09
C ARG A 174 16.39 8.53 -7.36
N ILE A 175 15.17 8.43 -6.80
CA ILE A 175 14.66 7.21 -6.17
C ILE A 175 14.62 6.06 -7.19
N ILE A 176 14.06 6.30 -8.38
CA ILE A 176 13.98 5.28 -9.44
C ILE A 176 15.37 4.80 -9.84
N ALA A 177 16.31 5.72 -10.04
CA ALA A 177 17.67 5.38 -10.48
C ALA A 177 18.44 4.63 -9.38
N GLN A 178 18.45 5.14 -8.14
CA GLN A 178 19.32 4.66 -7.08
C GLN A 178 18.71 3.48 -6.30
N THR A 179 17.42 3.56 -5.93
CA THR A 179 16.76 2.51 -5.15
C THR A 179 16.20 1.39 -6.02
N TYR A 180 15.57 1.74 -7.14
CA TYR A 180 14.87 0.76 -7.99
C TYR A 180 15.63 0.39 -9.27
N ARG A 181 16.83 0.95 -9.50
CA ARG A 181 17.67 0.64 -10.67
C ARG A 181 16.94 0.75 -12.00
N GLY A 182 16.04 1.74 -12.13
CA GLY A 182 15.19 1.92 -13.31
C GLY A 182 13.95 1.01 -13.36
N LEU A 183 13.71 0.18 -12.35
CA LEU A 183 12.59 -0.76 -12.30
C LEU A 183 11.35 -0.18 -11.61
N ALA A 184 11.14 1.11 -11.75
CA ALA A 184 9.95 1.82 -11.25
C ALA A 184 9.60 2.99 -12.16
N GLU A 185 8.42 3.54 -11.96
CA GLU A 185 7.92 4.74 -12.61
C GLU A 185 7.47 5.77 -11.58
N PRO A 186 7.57 7.07 -11.85
CA PRO A 186 7.12 8.09 -10.92
C PRO A 186 5.61 8.03 -10.76
N LYS A 187 5.13 8.15 -9.53
CA LYS A 187 3.70 8.18 -9.22
C LYS A 187 3.30 9.52 -8.62
N TYR A 188 2.20 10.08 -9.12
CA TYR A 188 1.70 11.40 -8.70
C TYR A 188 0.23 11.38 -8.30
N ASN A 189 -0.49 10.27 -8.54
CA ASN A 189 -1.90 10.15 -8.27
C ASN A 189 -2.19 8.87 -7.47
N PHE A 190 -3.23 8.89 -6.66
CA PHE A 190 -3.72 7.71 -5.95
C PHE A 190 -4.49 6.75 -6.87
N PHE A 191 -5.14 7.27 -7.92
CA PHE A 191 -5.70 6.40 -8.94
C PHE A 191 -4.58 5.80 -9.78
N PRO A 192 -4.54 4.48 -9.98
CA PRO A 192 -3.65 3.88 -10.95
C PRO A 192 -4.09 4.27 -12.37
N SER A 193 -3.17 4.26 -13.34
CA SER A 193 -3.47 4.60 -14.74
C SER A 193 -4.52 3.69 -15.38
N VAL A 194 -4.74 2.49 -14.85
CA VAL A 194 -5.79 1.57 -15.28
C VAL A 194 -7.19 1.92 -14.73
N ASN A 195 -7.29 2.87 -13.80
CA ASN A 195 -8.58 3.35 -13.30
C ASN A 195 -9.29 4.14 -14.41
N PRO A 196 -10.56 3.82 -14.75
CA PRO A 196 -11.27 4.48 -15.84
C PRO A 196 -11.49 5.99 -15.62
N TYR A 197 -11.39 6.45 -14.38
CA TYR A 197 -11.50 7.87 -14.01
C TYR A 197 -10.16 8.56 -13.83
N TYR A 198 -9.02 7.86 -14.06
CA TYR A 198 -7.71 8.49 -14.00
C TYR A 198 -7.61 9.70 -14.94
N ASN A 199 -7.09 10.80 -14.41
CA ASN A 199 -6.93 12.02 -15.18
C ASN A 199 -5.47 12.49 -15.10
N GLU A 200 -4.72 12.31 -16.18
CA GLU A 200 -3.31 12.67 -16.26
C GLU A 200 -3.07 14.18 -16.20
N GLU A 201 -3.97 14.98 -16.78
CA GLU A 201 -3.82 16.42 -16.88
C GLU A 201 -3.73 17.12 -15.51
N ILE A 202 -4.40 16.57 -14.51
CA ILE A 202 -4.42 17.14 -13.15
C ILE A 202 -3.33 16.58 -12.24
N THR A 203 -2.60 15.52 -12.65
CA THR A 203 -1.68 14.79 -11.76
C THR A 203 -0.31 15.43 -11.58
N LEU A 204 0.10 16.33 -12.44
CA LEU A 204 1.53 16.69 -12.61
C LEU A 204 1.94 18.01 -11.96
N LYS A 205 1.18 18.48 -10.97
CA LYS A 205 1.29 19.85 -10.45
C LYS A 205 2.51 20.07 -9.53
N TYR A 206 2.86 19.13 -8.68
CA TYR A 206 3.93 19.26 -7.67
C TYR A 206 5.05 18.26 -7.91
N ARG A 207 5.72 18.40 -9.06
CA ARG A 207 6.92 17.65 -9.42
C ARG A 207 8.14 18.16 -8.67
N PHE A 208 9.26 17.44 -8.75
CA PHE A 208 10.52 17.84 -8.16
C PHE A 208 10.96 19.22 -8.70
N ASP A 209 10.97 20.20 -7.80
CA ASP A 209 11.33 21.60 -8.07
C ASP A 209 11.65 22.30 -6.73
N LYS A 210 12.94 22.43 -6.45
CA LYS A 210 13.43 23.06 -5.20
C LYS A 210 13.03 24.52 -5.10
N GLU A 211 13.03 25.28 -6.19
CA GLU A 211 12.64 26.69 -6.17
C GLU A 211 11.15 26.86 -5.87
N MET A 212 10.32 26.01 -6.46
CA MET A 212 8.89 25.99 -6.14
C MET A 212 8.66 25.62 -4.67
N SER A 213 9.39 24.65 -4.14
CA SER A 213 9.35 24.29 -2.71
C SER A 213 9.65 25.52 -1.83
N LEU A 214 10.74 26.22 -2.09
CA LEU A 214 11.12 27.43 -1.33
C LEU A 214 10.05 28.52 -1.44
N ARG A 215 9.48 28.75 -2.61
CA ARG A 215 8.37 29.71 -2.80
C ARG A 215 7.12 29.32 -1.98
N LEU A 216 6.77 28.04 -1.94
CA LEU A 216 5.62 27.53 -1.18
C LEU A 216 5.83 27.71 0.34
N LEU A 217 7.03 27.38 0.83
CA LEU A 217 7.39 27.56 2.24
C LEU A 217 7.38 29.02 2.65
N SER A 218 7.93 29.91 1.81
CA SER A 218 7.93 31.34 2.08
C SER A 218 6.52 31.94 2.20
N LYS A 219 5.54 31.44 1.42
CA LYS A 219 4.13 31.88 1.53
C LYS A 219 3.51 31.66 2.92
N ILE A 220 4.04 30.69 3.66
CA ILE A 220 3.55 30.38 5.02
C ILE A 220 4.51 30.84 6.12
N GLY A 221 5.47 31.71 5.77
CA GLY A 221 6.41 32.32 6.72
C GLY A 221 7.58 31.40 7.11
N ILE A 222 7.85 30.35 6.31
CA ILE A 222 9.01 29.49 6.51
C ILE A 222 10.11 29.91 5.54
N ASN A 223 11.25 30.36 6.06
CA ASN A 223 12.35 30.91 5.27
C ASN A 223 13.70 30.43 5.80
N GLN A 224 14.73 30.48 4.96
CA GLN A 224 16.10 30.22 5.40
C GLN A 224 16.63 31.39 6.24
N ASP A 225 17.32 31.07 7.34
CA ASP A 225 18.11 32.03 8.09
C ASP A 225 19.48 32.28 7.41
N SER A 226 20.31 33.14 8.03
CA SER A 226 21.66 33.49 7.52
C SER A 226 22.61 32.27 7.39
N ASN A 227 22.32 31.19 8.06
CA ASN A 227 23.12 29.95 8.03
C ASN A 227 22.55 28.90 7.07
N GLY A 228 21.47 29.24 6.34
CA GLY A 228 20.79 28.33 5.43
C GLY A 228 19.82 27.36 6.09
N THR A 229 19.58 27.48 7.41
CA THR A 229 18.62 26.64 8.14
C THR A 229 17.21 27.17 7.93
N MET A 230 16.28 26.26 7.59
CA MET A 230 14.89 26.63 7.40
C MET A 230 14.18 26.82 8.74
N ARG A 231 13.53 28.00 8.92
CA ARG A 231 12.81 28.37 10.15
C ARG A 231 11.43 28.89 9.87
N ASP A 232 10.52 28.64 10.82
CA ASP A 232 9.18 29.25 10.79
C ASP A 232 9.19 30.71 11.31
N ALA A 233 8.04 31.37 11.25
CA ALA A 233 7.88 32.77 11.69
C ALA A 233 8.16 32.98 13.19
N PHE A 234 8.22 31.92 14.00
CA PHE A 234 8.54 31.95 15.41
C PHE A 234 10.01 31.64 15.70
N GLY A 235 10.81 31.39 14.66
CA GLY A 235 12.22 31.04 14.76
C GLY A 235 12.50 29.55 15.01
N ASN A 236 11.49 28.69 15.04
CA ASN A 236 11.68 27.26 15.19
C ASN A 236 12.30 26.68 13.93
N GLU A 237 13.32 25.84 14.08
CA GLU A 237 13.92 25.09 13.00
C GLU A 237 12.93 24.07 12.44
N ILE A 238 12.85 23.97 11.13
CA ILE A 238 12.05 22.96 10.47
C ILE A 238 12.77 21.62 10.53
N SER A 239 12.42 20.85 11.55
CA SER A 239 12.98 19.54 11.83
C SER A 239 11.85 18.60 12.25
N PHE A 240 11.80 17.40 11.64
CA PHE A 240 10.77 16.41 11.95
C PHE A 240 11.22 14.97 11.68
N ASP A 241 10.55 14.03 12.33
CA ASP A 241 10.80 12.60 12.18
C ASP A 241 10.05 12.00 10.99
N LEU A 242 10.72 11.13 10.24
CA LEU A 242 10.16 10.27 9.22
C LEU A 242 10.26 8.81 9.66
N ALA A 243 9.14 8.23 10.07
CA ALA A 243 9.06 6.83 10.45
C ALA A 243 8.99 5.92 9.21
N ILE A 244 9.78 4.85 9.21
CA ILE A 244 9.82 3.86 8.14
C ILE A 244 9.85 2.45 8.72
N PRO A 245 9.35 1.41 7.99
CA PRO A 245 9.48 0.02 8.41
C PRO A 245 10.95 -0.41 8.48
N SER A 246 11.40 -0.93 9.63
CA SER A 246 12.79 -1.37 9.84
C SER A 246 13.20 -2.56 8.97
N SER A 247 12.23 -3.36 8.51
CA SER A 247 12.46 -4.52 7.64
C SER A 247 12.64 -4.18 6.15
N SER A 248 12.46 -2.92 5.74
CA SER A 248 12.47 -2.50 4.34
C SER A 248 13.72 -1.69 4.01
N ALA A 249 14.69 -2.31 3.34
CA ALA A 249 15.89 -1.61 2.83
C ALA A 249 15.51 -0.53 1.81
N THR A 250 14.57 -0.81 0.90
CA THR A 250 14.08 0.17 -0.09
C THR A 250 13.44 1.39 0.57
N SER A 251 12.68 1.21 1.65
CA SER A 251 12.12 2.34 2.40
C SER A 251 13.21 3.18 3.06
N ASN A 252 14.27 2.54 3.56
CA ASN A 252 15.41 3.26 4.13
C ASN A 252 16.14 4.10 3.07
N ASP A 253 16.43 3.52 1.90
CA ASP A 253 17.12 4.22 0.82
C ASP A 253 16.31 5.40 0.30
N MET A 254 15.00 5.22 0.09
CA MET A 254 14.10 6.32 -0.28
C MET A 254 14.07 7.43 0.77
N ALA A 255 14.02 7.06 2.07
CA ALA A 255 13.99 8.03 3.16
C ALA A 255 15.30 8.83 3.25
N GLN A 256 16.45 8.21 3.00
CA GLN A 256 17.74 8.92 2.95
C GLN A 256 17.77 9.91 1.78
N ILE A 257 17.29 9.52 0.59
CA ILE A 257 17.20 10.44 -0.56
C ILE A 257 16.32 11.65 -0.21
N VAL A 258 15.17 11.42 0.43
CA VAL A 258 14.29 12.52 0.86
C VAL A 258 14.97 13.40 1.92
N ALA A 259 15.65 12.81 2.89
CA ALA A 259 16.40 13.56 3.90
C ALA A 259 17.49 14.44 3.26
N ASP A 260 18.24 13.91 2.29
CA ASP A 260 19.27 14.65 1.55
C ASP A 260 18.66 15.84 0.77
N GLU A 261 17.56 15.61 0.02
CA GLU A 261 16.93 16.68 -0.75
C GLU A 261 16.33 17.76 0.15
N CYS A 262 15.74 17.40 1.29
CA CYS A 262 15.26 18.32 2.31
C CYS A 262 16.42 19.10 2.95
N SER A 263 17.50 18.42 3.30
CA SER A 263 18.71 19.05 3.87
C SER A 263 19.34 20.07 2.92
N SER A 264 19.29 19.83 1.61
CA SER A 264 19.81 20.75 0.60
C SER A 264 19.13 22.13 0.58
N VAL A 265 17.94 22.23 1.20
CA VAL A 265 17.20 23.48 1.39
C VAL A 265 17.09 23.89 2.86
N GLY A 266 17.84 23.25 3.76
CA GLY A 266 17.89 23.59 5.18
C GLY A 266 16.81 23.00 6.07
N ILE A 267 16.11 21.95 5.61
CA ILE A 267 15.12 21.19 6.38
C ILE A 267 15.75 19.90 6.90
N THR A 268 15.60 19.61 8.19
CA THR A 268 16.10 18.39 8.81
C THR A 268 15.03 17.31 8.87
N VAL A 269 15.25 16.17 8.22
CA VAL A 269 14.41 14.98 8.31
C VAL A 269 15.13 13.86 9.02
N ASN A 270 14.65 13.49 10.21
CA ASN A 270 15.23 12.44 11.05
C ASN A 270 14.60 11.09 10.69
N VAL A 271 15.30 10.24 9.98
CA VAL A 271 14.81 8.91 9.61
C VAL A 271 14.77 7.99 10.83
N ARG A 272 13.60 7.43 11.14
CA ARG A 272 13.34 6.54 12.27
C ARG A 272 12.88 5.18 11.78
N GLN A 273 13.73 4.18 11.92
CA GLN A 273 13.37 2.79 11.64
C GLN A 273 12.52 2.23 12.78
N VAL A 274 11.33 1.74 12.46
CA VAL A 274 10.32 1.24 13.41
C VAL A 274 9.90 -0.17 13.00
N ASP A 275 9.76 -1.07 13.99
CA ASP A 275 9.14 -2.37 13.75
C ASP A 275 7.75 -2.21 13.13
N PHE A 276 7.38 -3.06 12.17
CA PHE A 276 6.14 -2.89 11.41
C PHE A 276 4.89 -2.92 12.30
N GLN A 277 4.83 -3.82 13.30
CA GLN A 277 3.67 -3.90 14.20
C GLN A 277 3.58 -2.65 15.05
N LYS A 278 4.71 -2.14 15.52
CA LYS A 278 4.78 -0.87 16.25
C LYS A 278 4.38 0.30 15.37
N LEU A 279 4.77 0.30 14.10
CA LEU A 279 4.37 1.33 13.14
C LEU A 279 2.84 1.35 12.97
N ILE A 280 2.20 0.20 12.82
CA ILE A 280 0.75 0.09 12.74
C ILE A 280 0.08 0.62 14.03
N GLU A 281 0.61 0.28 15.21
CA GLU A 281 0.11 0.81 16.50
C GLU A 281 0.19 2.35 16.54
N LEU A 282 1.31 2.93 16.09
CA LEU A 282 1.49 4.38 16.03
C LEU A 282 0.45 5.03 15.11
N LEU A 283 0.15 4.42 13.96
CA LEU A 283 -0.77 4.96 12.96
C LEU A 283 -2.24 4.82 13.34
N THR A 284 -2.64 3.72 14.00
CA THR A 284 -4.04 3.36 14.19
C THR A 284 -4.54 3.45 15.63
N SER A 285 -3.64 3.60 16.61
CA SER A 285 -4.01 3.55 18.03
C SER A 285 -3.49 4.74 18.83
N THR A 286 -2.18 4.98 18.81
CA THR A 286 -1.58 6.04 19.65
C THR A 286 -1.56 7.38 18.96
N TYR A 287 -1.46 7.40 17.63
CA TYR A 287 -1.28 8.59 16.78
C TYR A 287 -0.02 9.41 17.14
N ASP A 288 0.97 8.79 17.78
CA ASP A 288 2.22 9.43 18.21
C ASP A 288 3.33 9.25 17.16
N TRP A 289 3.17 9.93 16.05
CA TRP A 289 4.12 9.98 14.94
C TRP A 289 4.09 11.37 14.29
N GLN A 290 5.10 11.69 13.48
CA GLN A 290 5.16 12.98 12.77
C GLN A 290 4.91 12.79 11.27
N SER A 291 5.83 12.15 10.56
CA SER A 291 5.61 11.73 9.17
C SER A 291 5.98 10.26 8.98
N VAL A 292 5.45 9.64 7.94
CA VAL A 292 5.62 8.20 7.72
C VAL A 292 5.70 7.85 6.25
N PHE A 293 6.59 6.90 5.90
CA PHE A 293 6.49 6.13 4.68
C PHE A 293 5.73 4.83 4.96
N ILE A 294 4.67 4.61 4.20
CA ILE A 294 3.89 3.38 4.24
C ILE A 294 3.35 3.04 2.85
N GLY A 295 3.14 1.76 2.59
CA GLY A 295 2.47 1.29 1.37
C GLY A 295 1.01 0.95 1.64
N LEU A 296 0.12 1.34 0.74
CA LEU A 296 -1.25 0.84 0.69
C LEU A 296 -1.51 0.12 -0.62
N GLY A 297 -2.28 -0.97 -0.54
CA GLY A 297 -2.86 -1.57 -1.73
C GLY A 297 -3.79 -0.57 -2.41
N ALA A 298 -3.84 -0.60 -3.73
CA ALA A 298 -4.81 0.17 -4.47
C ALA A 298 -5.78 -0.76 -5.21
N ASN A 299 -6.91 -0.21 -5.57
CA ASN A 299 -7.95 -0.89 -6.33
C ASN A 299 -8.23 -0.11 -7.61
N ILE A 300 -8.90 -0.75 -8.59
CA ILE A 300 -9.19 -0.10 -9.86
C ILE A 300 -10.27 0.96 -9.71
N PHE A 301 -11.29 0.71 -8.89
CA PHE A 301 -12.41 1.62 -8.73
C PHE A 301 -12.28 2.50 -7.49
N PRO A 302 -12.69 3.78 -7.56
CA PRO A 302 -12.58 4.72 -6.45
C PRO A 302 -13.31 4.27 -5.18
N THR A 303 -14.46 3.61 -5.34
CA THR A 303 -15.31 3.10 -4.24
C THR A 303 -14.61 2.12 -3.30
N GLN A 304 -13.53 1.50 -3.76
CA GLN A 304 -12.73 0.58 -2.96
C GLN A 304 -11.78 1.28 -1.97
N GLY A 305 -11.73 2.62 -1.99
CA GLY A 305 -10.96 3.44 -1.05
C GLY A 305 -11.76 3.97 0.15
N SER A 306 -12.88 3.35 0.49
CA SER A 306 -13.82 3.82 1.53
C SER A 306 -13.24 3.95 2.94
N ASN A 307 -12.15 3.27 3.24
CA ASN A 307 -11.47 3.34 4.52
C ASN A 307 -10.31 4.35 4.56
N VAL A 308 -9.93 4.91 3.41
CA VAL A 308 -8.79 5.84 3.29
C VAL A 308 -9.26 7.27 3.08
N TRP A 309 -10.15 7.47 2.12
CA TRP A 309 -10.46 8.81 1.62
C TRP A 309 -11.56 9.52 2.38
N PRO A 310 -12.71 8.90 2.70
CA PRO A 310 -13.70 9.54 3.57
C PRO A 310 -13.12 9.84 4.95
N SER A 311 -13.47 10.99 5.51
CA SER A 311 -12.98 11.48 6.81
C SER A 311 -13.22 10.49 7.96
N SER A 312 -14.30 9.70 7.88
CA SER A 312 -14.62 8.64 8.85
C SER A 312 -13.78 7.37 8.71
N GLY A 313 -12.93 7.29 7.68
CA GLY A 313 -12.11 6.10 7.39
C GLY A 313 -11.06 5.85 8.49
N ASN A 314 -10.86 4.60 8.85
CA ASN A 314 -9.85 4.19 9.82
C ASN A 314 -8.40 4.27 9.26
N LEU A 315 -8.26 4.32 7.94
CA LEU A 315 -6.99 4.54 7.24
C LEU A 315 -6.88 5.93 6.61
N HIS A 316 -7.69 6.89 7.06
CA HIS A 316 -7.56 8.31 6.75
C HIS A 316 -6.32 8.87 7.49
N LEU A 317 -5.14 8.45 7.05
CA LEU A 317 -3.90 8.39 7.83
C LEU A 317 -3.51 9.71 8.50
N TRP A 318 -3.74 10.84 7.85
CA TRP A 318 -3.36 12.14 8.41
C TRP A 318 -4.23 12.57 9.59
N TYR A 319 -5.51 12.13 9.65
CA TYR A 319 -6.42 12.30 10.79
C TYR A 319 -7.58 11.27 10.71
N PRO A 320 -7.39 10.01 11.18
CA PRO A 320 -8.37 8.94 11.03
C PRO A 320 -9.59 9.08 11.93
N GLU A 321 -10.67 8.38 11.56
CA GLU A 321 -11.91 8.20 12.32
C GLU A 321 -12.57 9.53 12.77
N GLN A 322 -12.58 10.52 11.89
CA GLN A 322 -13.24 11.78 12.19
C GLN A 322 -14.76 11.58 12.30
N LYS A 323 -15.38 12.12 13.34
CA LYS A 323 -16.85 12.10 13.50
C LYS A 323 -17.54 13.07 12.52
N THR A 324 -16.86 14.17 12.24
CA THR A 324 -17.23 15.18 11.25
C THR A 324 -15.95 15.64 10.57
N PRO A 325 -15.99 15.95 9.26
CA PRO A 325 -14.81 16.42 8.55
C PRO A 325 -14.18 17.63 9.25
N ALA A 326 -12.86 17.60 9.45
CA ALA A 326 -12.13 18.65 10.16
C ALA A 326 -11.93 19.92 9.31
N THR A 327 -12.06 19.79 7.99
CA THR A 327 -11.84 20.86 7.02
C THR A 327 -12.92 20.86 5.94
N GLU A 328 -13.12 22.02 5.30
CA GLU A 328 -14.09 22.14 4.19
C GLU A 328 -13.74 21.24 3.00
N TRP A 329 -12.44 21.06 2.72
CA TRP A 329 -12.03 20.21 1.62
C TRP A 329 -12.28 18.72 1.92
N GLU A 330 -12.12 18.27 3.17
CA GLU A 330 -12.50 16.91 3.59
C GLU A 330 -14.02 16.72 3.49
N ALA A 331 -14.81 17.68 3.94
CA ALA A 331 -16.27 17.63 3.75
C ALA A 331 -16.67 17.54 2.26
N ARG A 332 -15.95 18.27 1.39
CA ARG A 332 -16.20 18.22 -0.06
C ARG A 332 -15.84 16.86 -0.66
N ILE A 333 -14.68 16.28 -0.30
CA ILE A 333 -14.34 14.95 -0.81
C ILE A 333 -15.27 13.85 -0.28
N ASP A 334 -15.75 13.95 0.96
CA ASP A 334 -16.76 13.03 1.50
C ASP A 334 -18.05 13.08 0.67
N HIS A 335 -18.50 14.28 0.33
CA HIS A 335 -19.67 14.48 -0.52
C HIS A 335 -19.45 13.91 -1.93
N LEU A 336 -18.34 14.25 -2.59
CA LEU A 336 -18.01 13.75 -3.93
C LEU A 336 -17.81 12.24 -3.96
N TYR A 337 -17.20 11.67 -2.92
CA TYR A 337 -17.04 10.23 -2.79
C TYR A 337 -18.41 9.52 -2.76
N ASN A 338 -19.33 10.03 -1.94
CA ASN A 338 -20.67 9.49 -1.86
C ASN A 338 -21.43 9.65 -3.18
N GLU A 339 -21.43 10.85 -3.77
CA GLU A 339 -22.09 11.14 -5.04
C GLU A 339 -21.56 10.26 -6.18
N GLY A 340 -20.22 10.20 -6.35
CA GLY A 340 -19.56 9.40 -7.39
C GLY A 340 -19.81 7.91 -7.23
N SER A 341 -19.91 7.41 -5.98
CA SER A 341 -20.16 6.00 -5.71
C SER A 341 -21.55 5.53 -6.17
N PHE A 342 -22.51 6.44 -6.33
CA PHE A 342 -23.87 6.12 -6.76
C PHE A 342 -24.23 6.67 -8.14
N THR A 343 -23.30 7.34 -8.83
CA THR A 343 -23.51 7.89 -10.17
C THR A 343 -23.17 6.86 -11.24
N ASN A 344 -24.18 6.36 -11.95
CA ASN A 344 -24.02 5.30 -12.97
C ASN A 344 -23.66 5.85 -14.36
N ASP A 345 -23.97 7.11 -14.67
CA ASP A 345 -23.53 7.74 -15.92
C ASP A 345 -22.03 8.03 -15.86
N PHE A 346 -21.28 7.45 -16.80
CA PHE A 346 -19.82 7.55 -16.82
C PHE A 346 -19.34 9.00 -16.95
N ASN A 347 -19.99 9.82 -17.78
CA ASN A 347 -19.55 11.20 -18.03
C ASN A 347 -19.83 12.09 -16.83
N GLN A 348 -20.93 11.85 -16.11
CA GLN A 348 -21.22 12.54 -14.85
C GLN A 348 -20.27 12.06 -13.75
N ALA A 349 -20.08 10.77 -13.57
CA ALA A 349 -19.13 10.20 -12.62
C ALA A 349 -17.70 10.71 -12.85
N LYS A 350 -17.27 10.80 -14.13
CA LYS A 350 -15.95 11.33 -14.46
C LYS A 350 -15.76 12.77 -13.97
N LYS A 351 -16.73 13.64 -14.12
CA LYS A 351 -16.66 15.04 -13.62
C LYS A 351 -16.53 15.08 -12.08
N ILE A 352 -17.29 14.22 -11.39
CA ILE A 352 -17.24 14.11 -9.93
C ILE A 352 -15.85 13.61 -9.50
N TRP A 353 -15.34 12.56 -10.13
CA TRP A 353 -14.03 12.00 -9.79
C TRP A 353 -12.86 12.88 -10.24
N ASP A 354 -13.01 13.72 -11.26
CA ASP A 354 -12.02 14.72 -11.65
C ASP A 354 -11.92 15.83 -10.60
N GLU A 355 -13.07 16.36 -10.11
CA GLU A 355 -13.07 17.32 -9.01
C GLU A 355 -12.48 16.71 -7.74
N TYR A 356 -12.86 15.49 -7.39
CA TYR A 356 -12.35 14.74 -6.26
C TYR A 356 -10.82 14.59 -6.32
N GLN A 357 -10.27 14.14 -7.45
CA GLN A 357 -8.83 14.05 -7.67
C GLN A 357 -8.15 15.42 -7.55
N SER A 358 -8.72 16.45 -8.15
CA SER A 358 -8.17 17.81 -8.13
C SER A 358 -8.04 18.34 -6.71
N ILE A 359 -9.04 18.13 -5.85
CA ILE A 359 -9.00 18.56 -4.45
C ILE A 359 -7.92 17.80 -3.69
N ILE A 360 -7.88 16.48 -3.79
CA ILE A 360 -6.89 15.65 -3.07
C ILE A 360 -5.46 16.02 -3.49
N LEU A 361 -5.22 16.16 -4.78
CA LEU A 361 -3.90 16.50 -5.30
C LEU A 361 -3.48 17.94 -4.94
N GLU A 362 -4.42 18.88 -4.89
CA GLU A 362 -4.16 20.23 -4.42
C GLU A 362 -3.88 20.28 -2.92
N GLN A 363 -4.64 19.54 -2.11
CA GLN A 363 -4.46 19.52 -0.66
C GLN A 363 -3.24 18.70 -0.22
N CYS A 364 -2.79 17.78 -1.07
CA CYS A 364 -1.59 16.99 -0.89
C CYS A 364 -1.48 16.30 0.51
N PRO A 365 -2.55 15.67 1.03
CA PRO A 365 -2.47 14.99 2.33
C PRO A 365 -1.55 13.77 2.28
N ILE A 366 -1.40 13.21 1.10
CA ILE A 366 -0.52 12.08 0.77
C ILE A 366 0.35 12.47 -0.42
N ILE A 367 1.64 12.20 -0.33
CA ILE A 367 2.60 12.34 -1.42
C ILE A 367 2.94 10.95 -1.94
N TYR A 368 2.68 10.70 -3.22
CA TYR A 368 2.94 9.41 -3.86
C TYR A 368 4.40 9.36 -4.31
N LEU A 369 5.07 8.21 -4.09
CA LEU A 369 6.47 8.05 -4.42
C LEU A 369 6.62 7.51 -5.84
N VAL A 370 6.68 6.20 -5.96
CA VAL A 370 6.90 5.50 -7.23
C VAL A 370 6.04 4.25 -7.34
N SER A 371 5.79 3.81 -8.55
CA SER A 371 5.15 2.54 -8.88
C SER A 371 6.22 1.56 -9.33
N MET A 372 6.47 0.53 -8.55
CA MET A 372 7.50 -0.48 -8.79
C MET A 372 7.04 -1.50 -9.83
N LYS A 373 7.89 -1.84 -10.80
CA LYS A 373 7.73 -3.04 -11.63
C LYS A 373 7.95 -4.29 -10.78
N THR A 374 7.06 -5.25 -10.90
CA THR A 374 7.12 -6.47 -10.08
C THR A 374 7.55 -7.67 -10.89
N PHE A 375 8.26 -8.58 -10.25
CA PHE A 375 8.77 -9.81 -10.84
C PHE A 375 8.41 -11.00 -9.98
N PHE A 376 8.16 -12.13 -10.61
CA PHE A 376 7.82 -13.36 -9.94
C PHE A 376 8.54 -14.52 -10.61
N ALA A 377 9.38 -15.23 -9.89
CA ALA A 377 10.07 -16.42 -10.34
C ALA A 377 9.35 -17.67 -9.81
N LEU A 378 9.16 -18.69 -10.66
CA LEU A 378 8.49 -19.94 -10.35
C LEU A 378 9.35 -21.10 -10.82
N GLN A 379 9.55 -22.12 -9.97
CA GLN A 379 10.32 -23.34 -10.32
C GLN A 379 9.76 -24.01 -11.58
N GLY A 380 10.66 -24.49 -12.45
CA GLY A 380 10.33 -24.98 -13.78
C GLY A 380 9.54 -26.29 -13.82
N LYS A 381 9.45 -26.99 -12.69
CA LYS A 381 8.66 -28.23 -12.54
C LYS A 381 7.15 -28.02 -12.59
N TRP A 382 6.68 -26.77 -12.51
CA TRP A 382 5.26 -26.44 -12.53
C TRP A 382 4.74 -26.27 -13.97
N ASP A 383 3.61 -26.88 -14.28
CA ASP A 383 2.85 -26.58 -15.47
C ASP A 383 2.16 -25.22 -15.31
N ILE A 384 2.45 -24.32 -16.21
CA ILE A 384 1.99 -22.92 -16.18
C ILE A 384 0.88 -22.61 -17.16
N SER A 385 0.26 -23.63 -17.78
CA SER A 385 -0.85 -23.43 -18.73
C SER A 385 -2.03 -22.66 -18.13
N ASN A 386 -2.23 -22.80 -16.82
CA ASN A 386 -3.25 -22.10 -16.05
C ASN A 386 -2.66 -21.02 -15.11
N PHE A 387 -1.40 -20.66 -15.30
CA PHE A 387 -0.75 -19.60 -14.51
C PHE A 387 -1.03 -18.24 -15.11
N PHE A 388 -1.28 -17.28 -14.23
CA PHE A 388 -1.48 -15.89 -14.60
C PHE A 388 -0.72 -14.99 -13.62
N TYR A 389 -0.11 -13.94 -14.14
CA TYR A 389 0.60 -12.94 -13.36
C TYR A 389 0.34 -11.54 -13.91
N ASP A 390 -0.21 -10.69 -13.09
CA ASP A 390 -0.47 -9.30 -13.44
C ASP A 390 -0.24 -8.34 -12.27
N ASN A 391 -0.36 -7.04 -12.54
CA ASN A 391 -0.17 -5.98 -11.55
C ASN A 391 -1.36 -5.81 -10.57
N MET A 392 -2.49 -6.47 -10.81
CA MET A 392 -3.69 -6.40 -9.98
C MET A 392 -3.80 -7.57 -9.00
N ASN A 393 -3.63 -8.78 -9.52
CA ASN A 393 -3.88 -10.02 -8.78
C ASN A 393 -2.57 -10.66 -8.28
N GLY A 394 -1.42 -10.17 -8.76
CA GLY A 394 -0.15 -10.81 -8.52
C GLY A 394 -0.05 -12.18 -9.20
N ALA A 395 0.62 -13.13 -8.56
CA ALA A 395 0.82 -14.48 -9.07
C ALA A 395 -0.36 -15.39 -8.69
N MET A 396 -1.16 -15.78 -9.68
CA MET A 396 -2.27 -16.71 -9.50
C MET A 396 -1.79 -18.14 -9.61
N THR A 397 -1.38 -18.73 -8.50
CA THR A 397 -0.82 -20.08 -8.40
C THR A 397 -1.87 -21.16 -8.05
N GLU A 398 -3.15 -20.79 -7.99
CA GLU A 398 -4.21 -21.65 -7.48
C GLU A 398 -4.51 -22.87 -8.38
N ARG A 399 -4.17 -22.78 -9.66
CA ARG A 399 -4.49 -23.79 -10.68
C ARG A 399 -3.27 -24.41 -11.34
N ILE A 400 -2.08 -24.19 -10.79
CA ILE A 400 -0.87 -24.87 -11.30
C ILE A 400 -0.81 -26.31 -10.78
N PHE A 401 -0.13 -27.17 -11.50
CA PHE A 401 0.13 -28.56 -11.14
C PHE A 401 1.55 -28.95 -11.56
N LEU A 402 2.06 -30.06 -11.04
CA LEU A 402 3.37 -30.55 -11.45
C LEU A 402 3.32 -31.01 -12.91
N SER A 403 4.25 -30.51 -13.73
CA SER A 403 4.45 -31.00 -15.08
C SER A 403 4.72 -32.52 -15.02
N GLN A 404 4.01 -33.26 -15.83
CA GLN A 404 4.43 -34.65 -16.06
C GLN A 404 5.76 -34.59 -16.79
N ILE A 405 6.83 -34.95 -16.09
CA ILE A 405 8.12 -35.13 -16.73
C ILE A 405 7.93 -36.35 -17.66
N GLN A 406 7.92 -36.09 -18.96
CA GLN A 406 7.99 -37.12 -19.97
C GLN A 406 9.38 -37.73 -20.00
#